data_44b167c38aaad436ef6d1488b4e3d2c0
#
_entry.id   44b167c38aaad436ef6d1488b4e3d2c0
#
_cell.length_a   1.000
_cell.length_b   1.000
_cell.length_c   1.000
_cell.angle_alpha   90.00
_cell.angle_beta   90.00
_cell.angle_gamma   90.00
#
_symmetry.space_group_name_H-M   'P 1'
#
loop_
_entity.id
_entity.type
_entity.pdbx_description
1 polymer ?
#
loop_
_entity_poly.entity_id
_entity_poly.type
_entity_poly.pdbx_seq_one_letter_code
_entity_poly.pdbx_strand_id
1 'polypeptide(L)'
;MTIRATFEPFTERQKATITEAFARPDIYDYLAKLAKKLHRTQKEIIYQARELGVSDEYERAKSRYHKLHERLSRIGASNRSQYTFYHDSEKKQITVCFRSRYEYSGDLAAVFDEDANLLELQKISRTQTDSRLNDLYLRLQDENKADERDDKI
;
A
#
# COMPACT_ATOMS: atom_id res chain seq x y z
N MET A 1 -16.09 12.75 -12.05
CA MET A 1 -15.75 14.18 -12.20
C MET A 1 -14.25 14.36 -12.06
N THR A 2 -13.59 14.98 -13.03
CA THR A 2 -12.15 15.20 -13.00
C THR A 2 -11.85 16.50 -12.23
N ILE A 3 -11.00 16.42 -11.21
CA ILE A 3 -10.52 17.59 -10.48
C ILE A 3 -9.33 18.18 -11.23
N ARG A 4 -9.39 19.48 -11.51
CA ARG A 4 -8.30 20.20 -12.17
C ARG A 4 -7.56 21.07 -11.16
N ALA A 5 -6.25 21.26 -11.35
CA ALA A 5 -5.46 22.16 -10.55
C ALA A 5 -5.97 23.59 -10.75
N THR A 6 -6.21 24.32 -9.66
CA THR A 6 -6.71 25.70 -9.70
C THR A 6 -5.61 26.74 -9.63
N PHE A 7 -4.43 26.36 -9.10
CA PHE A 7 -3.28 27.24 -8.82
C PHE A 7 -3.62 28.40 -7.88
N GLU A 8 -4.76 28.35 -7.21
CA GLU A 8 -5.14 29.34 -6.23
C GLU A 8 -4.52 29.03 -4.88
N PRO A 9 -4.13 30.05 -4.09
CA PRO A 9 -3.65 29.82 -2.73
C PRO A 9 -4.69 29.08 -1.87
N PHE A 10 -4.21 28.22 -0.98
CA PHE A 10 -5.08 27.60 0.01
C PHE A 10 -5.50 28.59 1.08
N THR A 11 -6.77 28.53 1.49
CA THR A 11 -7.27 29.33 2.61
C THR A 11 -6.71 28.80 3.92
N GLU A 12 -6.75 29.59 4.98
CA GLU A 12 -6.31 29.15 6.30
C GLU A 12 -7.12 27.95 6.80
N ARG A 13 -8.40 27.91 6.48
CA ARG A 13 -9.27 26.77 6.82
C ARG A 13 -8.85 25.51 6.08
N GLN A 14 -8.53 25.62 4.80
CA GLN A 14 -8.03 24.49 4.00
C GLN A 14 -6.68 24.00 4.53
N LYS A 15 -5.78 24.89 4.89
CA LYS A 15 -4.48 24.53 5.49
C LYS A 15 -4.66 23.80 6.82
N ALA A 16 -5.61 24.22 7.66
CA ALA A 16 -5.94 23.53 8.90
C ALA A 16 -6.48 22.12 8.64
N THR A 17 -7.34 21.99 7.63
CA THR A 17 -7.87 20.68 7.23
C THR A 17 -6.77 19.75 6.74
N ILE A 18 -5.82 20.25 5.93
CA ILE A 18 -4.66 19.50 5.45
C ILE A 18 -3.79 19.06 6.63
N THR A 19 -3.48 19.95 7.55
CA THR A 19 -2.66 19.64 8.73
C THR A 19 -3.29 18.52 9.56
N GLU A 20 -4.59 18.59 9.81
CA GLU A 20 -5.32 17.56 10.55
C GLU A 20 -5.31 16.22 9.81
N ALA A 21 -5.56 16.23 8.50
CA ALA A 21 -5.59 15.02 7.69
C ALA A 21 -4.21 14.34 7.61
N PHE A 22 -3.13 15.12 7.48
CA PHE A 22 -1.78 14.58 7.36
C PHE A 22 -1.22 14.04 8.68
N ALA A 23 -1.90 14.28 9.81
CA ALA A 23 -1.59 13.62 11.08
C ALA A 23 -2.16 12.19 11.16
N ARG A 24 -3.01 11.78 10.22
CA ARG A 24 -3.63 10.45 10.20
C ARG A 24 -2.63 9.37 9.80
N PRO A 25 -2.64 8.20 10.49
CA PRO A 25 -1.81 7.07 10.05
C PRO A 25 -2.17 6.55 8.66
N ASP A 26 -3.41 6.73 8.21
CA ASP A 26 -3.92 6.28 6.92
C ASP A 26 -3.89 7.36 5.83
N ILE A 27 -3.09 8.41 6.00
CA ILE A 27 -3.10 9.57 5.09
C ILE A 27 -2.86 9.17 3.62
N TYR A 28 -2.01 8.20 3.36
CA TYR A 28 -1.70 7.77 2.00
C TYR A 28 -2.98 7.30 1.27
N ASP A 29 -3.81 6.53 1.96
CA ASP A 29 -5.07 6.03 1.40
C ASP A 29 -6.21 7.05 1.47
N TYR A 30 -6.16 7.94 2.47
CA TYR A 30 -7.16 8.98 2.68
C TYR A 30 -7.04 10.15 1.69
N LEU A 31 -5.88 10.30 1.05
CA LEU A 31 -5.56 11.47 0.21
C LEU A 31 -6.58 11.68 -0.92
N ALA A 32 -7.07 10.62 -1.55
CA ALA A 32 -8.08 10.70 -2.60
C ALA A 32 -9.40 11.32 -2.08
N LYS A 33 -9.82 10.94 -0.87
CA LYS A 33 -11.01 11.50 -0.23
C LYS A 33 -10.81 12.96 0.14
N LEU A 34 -9.62 13.31 0.64
CA LEU A 34 -9.27 14.68 0.97
C LEU A 34 -9.30 15.59 -0.26
N ALA A 35 -8.77 15.10 -1.39
CA ALA A 35 -8.78 15.82 -2.66
C ALA A 35 -10.21 16.15 -3.10
N LYS A 36 -11.12 15.20 -3.00
CA LYS A 36 -12.54 15.40 -3.32
C LYS A 36 -13.18 16.42 -2.36
N LYS A 37 -12.88 16.32 -1.07
CA LYS A 37 -13.42 17.23 -0.04
C LYS A 37 -13.00 18.68 -0.28
N LEU A 38 -11.76 18.90 -0.69
CA LEU A 38 -11.20 20.24 -0.90
C LEU A 38 -11.33 20.76 -2.32
N HIS A 39 -11.79 19.94 -3.26
CA HIS A 39 -11.82 20.25 -4.69
C HIS A 39 -10.46 20.69 -5.22
N ARG A 40 -9.41 19.97 -4.78
CA ARG A 40 -8.02 20.20 -5.21
C ARG A 40 -7.41 18.90 -5.68
N THR A 41 -6.39 19.00 -6.52
CA THR A 41 -5.64 17.80 -6.94
C THR A 41 -4.81 17.27 -5.78
N GLN A 42 -4.50 15.98 -5.81
CA GLN A 42 -3.63 15.38 -4.81
C GLN A 42 -2.25 16.03 -4.80
N LYS A 43 -1.71 16.36 -5.98
CA LYS A 43 -0.41 17.04 -6.11
C LYS A 43 -0.38 18.40 -5.42
N GLU A 44 -1.44 19.19 -5.57
CA GLU A 44 -1.57 20.50 -4.88
C GLU A 44 -1.56 20.32 -3.37
N ILE A 45 -2.31 19.34 -2.86
CA ILE A 45 -2.43 19.06 -1.44
C ILE A 45 -1.10 18.58 -0.86
N ILE A 46 -0.41 17.67 -1.56
CA ILE A 46 0.91 17.16 -1.14
C ILE A 46 1.92 18.32 -1.08
N TYR A 47 1.94 19.15 -2.12
CA TYR A 47 2.81 20.34 -2.14
C TYR A 47 2.55 21.23 -0.94
N GLN A 48 1.28 21.54 -0.65
CA GLN A 48 0.91 22.40 0.49
C GLN A 48 1.30 21.76 1.82
N ALA A 49 1.13 20.44 1.97
CA ALA A 49 1.53 19.72 3.18
C ALA A 49 3.04 19.81 3.41
N ARG A 50 3.84 19.71 2.34
CA ARG A 50 5.29 19.88 2.42
C ARG A 50 5.67 21.30 2.84
N GLU A 51 5.00 22.30 2.28
CA GLU A 51 5.21 23.70 2.66
C GLU A 51 4.86 23.96 4.13
N LEU A 52 3.83 23.30 4.65
CA LEU A 52 3.43 23.40 6.05
C LEU A 52 4.30 22.55 6.99
N GLY A 53 5.18 21.70 6.46
CA GLY A 53 6.03 20.82 7.25
C GLY A 53 5.29 19.66 7.93
N VAL A 54 4.15 19.23 7.38
CA VAL A 54 3.31 18.18 7.98
C VAL A 54 3.26 16.89 7.16
N SER A 55 4.15 16.72 6.17
CA SER A 55 4.09 15.60 5.23
C SER A 55 4.84 14.34 5.65
N ASP A 56 5.46 14.30 6.83
CA ASP A 56 6.35 13.20 7.24
C ASP A 56 5.68 11.83 7.21
N GLU A 57 4.47 11.72 7.75
CA GLU A 57 3.73 10.45 7.76
C GLU A 57 3.39 10.00 6.33
N TYR A 58 2.99 10.92 5.48
CA TYR A 58 2.73 10.64 4.06
C TYR A 58 4.01 10.15 3.36
N GLU A 59 5.14 10.80 3.57
CA GLU A 59 6.42 10.42 2.95
C GLU A 59 6.86 9.01 3.39
N ARG A 60 6.68 8.69 4.68
CA ARG A 60 6.97 7.35 5.19
C ARG A 60 6.07 6.29 4.56
N ALA A 61 4.76 6.58 4.48
CA ALA A 61 3.80 5.67 3.85
C ALA A 61 4.12 5.44 2.37
N LYS A 62 4.44 6.50 1.64
CA LYS A 62 4.85 6.43 0.24
C LYS A 62 6.07 5.52 0.05
N SER A 63 7.06 5.65 0.91
CA SER A 63 8.26 4.81 0.87
C SER A 63 7.94 3.34 1.15
N ARG A 64 7.10 3.05 2.15
CA ARG A 64 6.66 1.68 2.46
C ARG A 64 5.98 1.01 1.28
N TYR A 65 5.02 1.70 0.67
CA TYR A 65 4.27 1.15 -0.46
C TYR A 65 5.13 1.00 -1.70
N HIS A 66 6.08 1.89 -1.91
CA HIS A 66 7.03 1.78 -3.02
C HIS A 66 7.91 0.53 -2.89
N LYS A 67 8.46 0.27 -1.72
CA LYS A 67 9.25 -0.93 -1.44
C LYS A 67 8.42 -2.20 -1.64
N LEU A 68 7.18 -2.21 -1.14
CA LEU A 68 6.28 -3.34 -1.30
C LEU A 68 5.93 -3.56 -2.77
N HIS A 69 5.63 -2.49 -3.51
CA HIS A 69 5.32 -2.56 -4.93
C HIS A 69 6.49 -3.14 -5.73
N GLU A 70 7.70 -2.71 -5.47
CA GLU A 70 8.90 -3.26 -6.12
C GLU A 70 9.03 -4.75 -5.86
N ARG A 71 8.82 -5.19 -4.62
CA ARG A 71 8.88 -6.61 -4.27
C ARG A 71 7.81 -7.43 -5.01
N LEU A 72 6.58 -6.95 -5.03
CA LEU A 72 5.48 -7.62 -5.72
C LEU A 72 5.71 -7.66 -7.23
N SER A 73 6.30 -6.62 -7.80
CA SER A 73 6.65 -6.59 -9.23
C SER A 73 7.66 -7.67 -9.60
N ARG A 74 8.65 -7.92 -8.74
CA ARG A 74 9.67 -8.95 -8.99
C ARG A 74 9.08 -10.35 -9.07
N ILE A 75 7.97 -10.61 -8.39
CA ILE A 75 7.29 -11.91 -8.45
C ILE A 75 6.12 -11.94 -9.44
N GLY A 76 5.95 -10.88 -10.24
CA GLY A 76 4.91 -10.80 -11.26
C GLY A 76 3.54 -10.34 -10.76
N ALA A 77 3.45 -9.73 -9.58
CA ALA A 77 2.21 -9.27 -8.96
C ALA A 77 2.12 -7.73 -8.94
N SER A 78 2.44 -7.09 -10.06
CA SER A 78 2.49 -5.62 -10.14
C SER A 78 1.13 -4.95 -10.36
N ASN A 79 0.10 -5.69 -10.77
CA ASN A 79 -1.21 -5.13 -11.07
C ASN A 79 -2.06 -5.02 -9.79
N ARG A 80 -2.32 -3.80 -9.36
CA ARG A 80 -3.08 -3.52 -8.12
C ARG A 80 -4.53 -4.05 -8.15
N SER A 81 -5.08 -4.35 -9.32
CA SER A 81 -6.41 -4.97 -9.40
C SER A 81 -6.43 -6.41 -8.91
N GLN A 82 -5.25 -7.04 -8.77
CA GLN A 82 -5.11 -8.44 -8.36
C GLN A 82 -4.99 -8.63 -6.86
N TYR A 83 -4.76 -7.55 -6.10
CA TYR A 83 -4.59 -7.64 -4.66
C TYR A 83 -5.10 -6.40 -3.95
N THR A 84 -5.40 -6.58 -2.67
CA THR A 84 -5.68 -5.49 -1.74
C THR A 84 -4.65 -5.57 -0.61
N PHE A 85 -4.37 -4.44 0.04
CA PHE A 85 -3.49 -4.46 1.19
C PHE A 85 -4.01 -3.61 2.34
N TYR A 86 -3.60 -3.99 3.53
CA TYR A 86 -4.00 -3.36 4.77
C TYR A 86 -2.76 -3.10 5.62
N HIS A 87 -2.57 -1.85 6.04
CA HIS A 87 -1.46 -1.46 6.89
C HIS A 87 -1.92 -1.41 8.36
N ASP A 88 -1.26 -2.20 9.21
CA ASP A 88 -1.45 -2.17 10.65
C ASP A 88 -0.30 -1.35 11.25
N SER A 89 -0.59 -0.11 11.64
CA SER A 89 0.42 0.82 12.14
C SER A 89 0.95 0.44 13.53
N GLU A 90 0.14 -0.27 14.34
CA GLU A 90 0.56 -0.72 15.68
C GLU A 90 1.58 -1.85 15.59
N LYS A 91 1.30 -2.84 14.76
CA LYS A 91 2.19 -3.99 14.53
C LYS A 91 3.30 -3.69 13.54
N LYS A 92 3.23 -2.56 12.83
CA LYS A 92 4.14 -2.19 11.75
C LYS A 92 4.22 -3.26 10.67
N GLN A 93 3.06 -3.74 10.24
CA GLN A 93 2.91 -4.81 9.26
C GLN A 93 1.98 -4.39 8.13
N ILE A 94 2.21 -4.94 6.94
CA ILE A 94 1.33 -4.76 5.79
C ILE A 94 0.87 -6.14 5.34
N THR A 95 -0.43 -6.39 5.38
CA THR A 95 -1.02 -7.63 4.87
C THR A 95 -1.49 -7.42 3.44
N VAL A 96 -1.01 -8.26 2.54
CA VAL A 96 -1.40 -8.25 1.12
C VAL A 96 -2.28 -9.46 0.86
N CYS A 97 -3.49 -9.22 0.37
CA CYS A 97 -4.45 -10.26 0.04
C CYS A 97 -4.61 -10.38 -1.47
N PHE A 98 -4.25 -11.52 -2.03
CA PHE A 98 -4.43 -11.84 -3.44
C PHE A 98 -5.71 -12.65 -3.59
N ARG A 99 -6.70 -12.08 -4.28
CA ARG A 99 -8.00 -12.72 -4.47
C ARG A 99 -7.96 -13.70 -5.62
N SER A 100 -8.58 -14.86 -5.41
CA SER A 100 -8.80 -15.83 -6.49
C SER A 100 -9.80 -15.28 -7.51
N ARG A 101 -9.60 -15.64 -8.77
CA ARG A 101 -10.57 -15.38 -9.85
C ARG A 101 -11.78 -16.33 -9.81
N TYR A 102 -11.67 -17.42 -9.08
CA TYR A 102 -12.70 -18.45 -8.99
C TYR A 102 -13.42 -18.36 -7.66
N GLU A 103 -14.74 -18.36 -7.71
CA GLU A 103 -15.61 -18.22 -6.54
C GLU A 103 -15.30 -19.23 -5.43
N TYR A 104 -14.91 -20.43 -5.81
CA TYR A 104 -14.65 -21.53 -4.87
C TYR A 104 -13.18 -21.79 -4.58
N SER A 105 -12.29 -20.93 -5.09
CA SER A 105 -10.87 -21.00 -4.77
C SER A 105 -10.54 -20.19 -3.55
N GLY A 106 -9.54 -20.64 -2.80
CA GLY A 106 -9.03 -19.89 -1.65
C GLY A 106 -8.15 -18.72 -2.07
N ASP A 107 -8.06 -17.74 -1.19
CA ASP A 107 -7.21 -16.58 -1.36
C ASP A 107 -5.81 -16.83 -0.79
N LEU A 108 -4.86 -16.00 -1.16
CA LEU A 108 -3.50 -16.02 -0.64
C LEU A 108 -3.27 -14.72 0.16
N ALA A 109 -2.78 -14.85 1.39
CA ALA A 109 -2.42 -13.71 2.21
C ALA A 109 -0.92 -13.74 2.52
N ALA A 110 -0.26 -12.61 2.36
CA ALA A 110 1.15 -12.43 2.70
C ALA A 110 1.29 -11.24 3.65
N VAL A 111 2.00 -11.44 4.75
CA VAL A 111 2.27 -10.39 5.73
C VAL A 111 3.71 -9.95 5.60
N PHE A 112 3.92 -8.66 5.38
CA PHE A 112 5.23 -8.04 5.26
C PHE A 112 5.45 -7.05 6.40
N ASP A 113 6.72 -6.81 6.76
CA ASP A 113 7.06 -5.66 7.59
C ASP A 113 7.07 -4.38 6.75
N GLU A 114 7.36 -3.25 7.37
CA GLU A 114 7.36 -1.95 6.67
C GLU A 114 8.52 -1.78 5.67
N ASP A 115 9.52 -2.66 5.72
CA ASP A 115 10.63 -2.71 4.75
C ASP A 115 10.41 -3.76 3.66
N ALA A 116 9.18 -4.28 3.56
CA ALA A 116 8.77 -5.29 2.58
C ALA A 116 9.45 -6.66 2.74
N ASN A 117 9.87 -6.99 3.95
CA ASN A 117 10.34 -8.34 4.28
C ASN A 117 9.13 -9.24 4.58
N LEU A 118 9.10 -10.42 4.00
CA LEU A 118 8.00 -11.38 4.21
C LEU A 118 8.10 -12.01 5.61
N LEU A 119 7.06 -11.82 6.40
CA LEU A 119 6.97 -12.35 7.77
C LEU A 119 6.15 -13.63 7.84
N GLU A 120 5.04 -13.69 7.09
CA GLU A 120 4.10 -14.80 7.14
C GLU A 120 3.44 -14.98 5.78
N LEU A 121 3.18 -16.23 5.42
CA LEU A 121 2.51 -16.58 4.17
C LEU A 121 1.41 -17.59 4.48
N GLN A 122 0.18 -17.22 4.17
CA GLN A 122 -1.00 -18.04 4.46
C GLN A 122 -1.80 -18.31 3.19
N LYS A 123 -2.01 -19.57 2.90
CA LYS A 123 -2.82 -20.03 1.78
C LYS A 123 -4.14 -20.58 2.32
N ILE A 124 -5.24 -20.00 1.87
CA ILE A 124 -6.58 -20.47 2.25
C ILE A 124 -7.00 -21.53 1.25
N SER A 125 -7.03 -22.79 1.68
CA SER A 125 -7.41 -23.92 0.84
C SER A 125 -8.92 -23.99 0.67
N ARG A 126 -9.36 -24.19 -0.58
CA ARG A 126 -10.76 -24.46 -0.91
C ARG A 126 -10.84 -25.57 -1.95
N THR A 127 -12.07 -25.86 -2.42
CA THR A 127 -12.34 -26.98 -3.34
C THR A 127 -11.64 -26.86 -4.70
N GLN A 128 -11.37 -25.63 -5.15
CA GLN A 128 -10.64 -25.39 -6.40
C GLN A 128 -9.30 -24.71 -6.13
N THR A 129 -8.32 -24.99 -6.95
CA THR A 129 -6.99 -24.37 -6.87
C THR A 129 -6.83 -23.34 -7.98
N ASP A 130 -6.50 -22.12 -7.61
CA ASP A 130 -6.11 -21.07 -8.56
C ASP A 130 -4.61 -21.23 -8.83
N SER A 131 -4.26 -21.68 -10.04
CA SER A 131 -2.86 -21.92 -10.41
C SER A 131 -2.02 -20.65 -10.33
N ARG A 132 -2.60 -19.48 -10.64
CA ARG A 132 -1.92 -18.19 -10.55
C ARG A 132 -1.51 -17.89 -9.10
N LEU A 133 -2.42 -18.07 -8.15
CA LEU A 133 -2.13 -17.85 -6.72
C LEU A 133 -1.13 -18.89 -6.20
N ASN A 134 -1.21 -20.12 -6.66
CA ASN A 134 -0.25 -21.17 -6.29
C ASN A 134 1.16 -20.80 -6.77
N ASP A 135 1.30 -20.28 -7.98
CA ASP A 135 2.58 -19.81 -8.52
C ASP A 135 3.14 -18.66 -7.69
N LEU A 136 2.30 -17.69 -7.31
CA LEU A 136 2.69 -16.58 -6.43
C LEU A 136 3.16 -17.09 -5.06
N TYR A 137 2.44 -18.05 -4.49
CA TYR A 137 2.80 -18.66 -3.21
C TYR A 137 4.19 -19.29 -3.28
N LEU A 138 4.47 -20.06 -4.32
CA LEU A 138 5.76 -20.71 -4.50
C LEU A 138 6.89 -19.69 -4.70
N ARG A 139 6.66 -18.65 -5.47
CA ARG A 139 7.65 -17.57 -5.69
C ARG A 139 7.97 -16.83 -4.41
N LEU A 140 6.97 -16.53 -3.60
CA LEU A 140 7.16 -15.86 -2.29
C LEU A 140 7.93 -16.75 -1.32
N GLN A 141 7.65 -18.05 -1.31
CA GLN A 141 8.42 -19.03 -0.50
C GLN A 141 9.88 -19.08 -0.93
N ASP A 142 10.15 -19.13 -2.23
CA ASP A 142 11.51 -19.20 -2.76
C ASP A 142 12.31 -17.93 -2.44
N GLU A 143 11.71 -16.74 -2.55
CA GLU A 143 12.34 -15.49 -2.16
C GLU A 143 12.68 -15.48 -0.68
N ASN A 144 11.76 -15.91 0.17
CA ASN A 144 11.96 -15.94 1.62
C ASN A 144 13.12 -16.87 2.01
N LYS A 145 13.22 -18.03 1.37
CA LYS A 145 14.34 -18.96 1.58
C LYS A 145 15.68 -18.36 1.14
N ALA A 146 15.69 -17.61 0.04
CA ALA A 146 16.91 -16.94 -0.45
C ALA A 146 17.36 -15.87 0.55
N ASP A 147 16.43 -15.07 1.09
CA ASP A 147 16.71 -14.05 2.11
C ASP A 147 17.29 -14.70 3.38
N GLU A 148 16.73 -15.82 3.83
CA GLU A 148 17.24 -16.58 4.98
C GLU A 148 18.66 -17.11 4.75
N ARG A 149 18.99 -17.54 3.53
CA ARG A 149 20.35 -18.01 3.18
C ARG A 149 21.36 -16.87 3.24
N ASP A 150 20.99 -15.70 2.75
CA ASP A 150 21.87 -14.52 2.78
C ASP A 150 22.18 -14.09 4.21
N ASP A 151 21.23 -14.18 5.12
CA ASP A 151 21.40 -13.87 6.53
C ASP A 151 22.33 -14.83 7.26
N LYS A 152 22.58 -16.02 6.71
CA LYS A 152 23.42 -17.04 7.33
C LYS A 152 24.90 -17.01 6.89
N ILE A 153 25.21 -16.14 5.97
CA ILE A 153 26.60 -15.97 5.48
C ILE A 153 27.37 -14.96 6.38
#